data_9f11141cd482765e98c535bc05498610
#
_entry.id   9f11141cd482765e98c535bc05498610
#
_cell.length_a   1.000
_cell.length_b   1.000
_cell.length_c   1.000
_cell.angle_alpha   90.00
_cell.angle_beta   90.00
_cell.angle_gamma   90.00
#
_symmetry.space_group_name_H-M   'P 1'
#
loop_
_entity.id
_entity.type
_entity.pdbx_description
1 polymer ?
#
loop_
_entity_poly.entity_id
_entity_poly.type
_entity_poly.pdbx_seq_one_letter_code
_entity_poly.pdbx_strand_id
1 'polypeptide(L)'
;MFQMRTNCPNGNKYYIRKANGGWNGAVQGNPTKSGANVLANCVGYANGRFAEIMNEGKIKYQLICNAENFIEKAKAYGLKISDKPTLGGIMVWQKGVTLSGNDGAGHVAVVERIDNANQIYTSESNYGGNAFFNATRNNNNGRWGLGVGYIFRGCIVNPAAKEEPKPTKQTYRTNYNMNIRKKPSVKSEVVKVKECTDAMKKALVTKLPMKPAVVKKGTNFTALELIKDGNYTWAKNYSGYICISDGKTKYCTKVN
;
A
#
# COMPACT_ATOMS: atom_id res chain seq x y z
N MET A 1 7.97 -9.66 3.33
CA MET A 1 7.14 -8.49 3.73
C MET A 1 7.02 -7.56 2.53
N PHE A 2 5.82 -7.15 2.15
CA PHE A 2 5.59 -6.22 1.06
C PHE A 2 6.16 -4.84 1.40
N GLN A 3 6.96 -4.28 0.48
CA GLN A 3 7.49 -2.93 0.62
C GLN A 3 7.00 -2.08 -0.55
N MET A 4 6.36 -0.96 -0.22
CA MET A 4 5.85 -0.01 -1.21
C MET A 4 7.01 0.57 -2.04
N ARG A 5 6.81 0.66 -3.35
CA ARG A 5 7.78 1.22 -4.29
C ARG A 5 7.48 2.71 -4.53
N THR A 6 8.42 3.56 -4.14
CA THR A 6 8.32 5.03 -4.30
C THR A 6 9.35 5.60 -5.27
N ASN A 7 10.26 4.77 -5.76
CA ASN A 7 11.28 5.13 -6.74
C ASN A 7 11.60 3.94 -7.65
N CYS A 8 12.31 4.19 -8.74
CA CYS A 8 12.82 3.16 -9.63
C CYS A 8 14.35 3.20 -9.60
N PRO A 9 15.01 2.41 -8.74
CA PRO A 9 16.46 2.40 -8.64
C PRO A 9 17.10 1.86 -9.93
N ASN A 10 18.25 2.39 -10.31
CA ASN A 10 19.06 1.82 -11.37
C ASN A 10 19.56 0.44 -10.95
N GLY A 11 19.70 -0.46 -11.92
CA GLY A 11 20.21 -1.80 -11.67
C GLY A 11 19.22 -2.75 -10.99
N ASN A 12 17.92 -2.42 -10.96
CA ASN A 12 16.91 -3.38 -10.51
C ASN A 12 16.90 -4.61 -11.43
N LYS A 13 16.93 -5.80 -10.83
CA LYS A 13 16.96 -7.05 -11.59
C LYS A 13 15.65 -7.44 -12.26
N TYR A 14 14.52 -6.83 -11.86
CA TYR A 14 13.19 -7.16 -12.36
C TYR A 14 12.74 -6.24 -13.48
N TYR A 15 13.26 -5.00 -13.55
CA TYR A 15 12.98 -4.03 -14.59
C TYR A 15 14.19 -3.09 -14.79
N ILE A 16 14.44 -2.70 -16.03
CA ILE A 16 15.64 -1.97 -16.42
C ILE A 16 15.23 -0.59 -16.96
N ARG A 17 15.82 0.48 -16.41
CA ARG A 17 15.75 1.81 -17.03
C ARG A 17 16.80 1.93 -18.12
N LYS A 18 16.36 2.33 -19.31
CA LYS A 18 17.23 2.79 -20.40
C LYS A 18 16.82 4.19 -20.82
N ALA A 19 17.78 5.01 -21.28
CA ALA A 19 17.51 6.38 -21.75
C ALA A 19 16.46 6.40 -22.88
N ASN A 20 16.50 5.43 -23.77
CA ASN A 20 15.57 5.27 -24.89
C ASN A 20 14.77 3.97 -24.73
N GLY A 21 14.27 3.73 -23.51
CA GLY A 21 13.43 2.57 -23.22
C GLY A 21 12.24 2.51 -24.18
N GLY A 22 11.82 1.34 -24.55
CA GLY A 22 10.74 1.15 -25.50
C GLY A 22 10.19 -0.27 -25.44
N TRP A 23 9.26 -0.53 -26.36
CA TRP A 23 8.52 -1.78 -26.41
C TRP A 23 9.40 -3.02 -26.58
N ASN A 24 10.42 -2.97 -27.43
CA ASN A 24 11.14 -4.15 -27.91
C ASN A 24 11.87 -4.99 -26.86
N GLY A 25 12.14 -4.45 -25.72
CA GLY A 25 12.76 -5.20 -24.62
C GLY A 25 11.87 -5.30 -23.39
N ALA A 26 10.68 -4.71 -23.46
CA ALA A 26 9.88 -4.44 -22.27
C ALA A 26 9.34 -5.69 -21.57
N VAL A 27 9.22 -6.80 -22.27
CA VAL A 27 8.51 -7.98 -21.75
C VAL A 27 9.22 -9.26 -22.15
N GLN A 28 10.49 -9.38 -21.81
CA GLN A 28 11.28 -10.59 -22.11
C GLN A 28 11.13 -11.70 -21.05
N GLY A 29 10.41 -11.44 -19.98
CA GLY A 29 10.06 -12.43 -18.96
C GLY A 29 11.20 -12.96 -18.09
N ASN A 30 12.43 -12.53 -18.30
CA ASN A 30 13.56 -12.93 -17.46
C ASN A 30 14.24 -11.71 -16.85
N PRO A 31 14.07 -11.46 -15.53
CA PRO A 31 14.61 -10.29 -14.86
C PRO A 31 16.14 -10.27 -14.80
N THR A 32 16.80 -11.40 -14.98
CA THR A 32 18.26 -11.51 -14.91
C THR A 32 18.95 -11.33 -16.26
N LYS A 33 18.18 -11.21 -17.35
CA LYS A 33 18.74 -11.02 -18.70
C LYS A 33 18.62 -9.57 -19.14
N SER A 34 19.63 -9.10 -19.84
CA SER A 34 19.61 -7.79 -20.49
C SER A 34 18.41 -7.65 -21.42
N GLY A 35 17.74 -6.52 -21.36
CA GLY A 35 16.55 -6.22 -22.16
C GLY A 35 15.22 -6.67 -21.57
N ALA A 36 15.21 -7.43 -20.46
CA ALA A 36 13.99 -7.81 -19.78
C ALA A 36 13.31 -6.59 -19.14
N ASN A 37 11.98 -6.48 -19.30
CA ASN A 37 11.14 -5.45 -18.68
C ASN A 37 11.75 -4.04 -18.75
N VAL A 38 12.05 -3.59 -19.94
CA VAL A 38 12.71 -2.29 -20.16
C VAL A 38 11.71 -1.15 -20.00
N LEU A 39 12.08 -0.14 -19.24
CA LEU A 39 11.31 1.09 -19.03
C LEU A 39 11.79 2.19 -20.01
N ALA A 40 10.93 3.05 -20.47
CA ALA A 40 9.55 3.36 -20.05
C ALA A 40 8.52 2.46 -20.77
N ASN A 41 7.81 1.66 -20.00
CA ASN A 41 6.72 0.83 -20.50
C ASN A 41 5.87 0.28 -19.33
N CYS A 42 4.54 0.49 -19.36
CA CYS A 42 3.65 0.05 -18.29
C CYS A 42 3.64 -1.48 -18.10
N VAL A 43 3.63 -2.22 -19.20
CA VAL A 43 3.65 -3.70 -19.22
C VAL A 43 4.94 -4.24 -18.62
N GLY A 44 6.09 -3.73 -19.06
CA GLY A 44 7.39 -4.12 -18.54
C GLY A 44 7.55 -3.82 -17.05
N TYR A 45 7.11 -2.64 -16.62
CA TYR A 45 7.14 -2.28 -15.21
C TYR A 45 6.25 -3.19 -14.37
N ALA A 46 4.97 -3.31 -14.72
CA ALA A 46 3.99 -4.08 -13.94
C ALA A 46 4.38 -5.55 -13.84
N ASN A 47 4.83 -6.17 -14.95
CA ASN A 47 5.31 -7.55 -14.95
C ASN A 47 6.54 -7.73 -14.05
N GLY A 48 7.51 -6.83 -14.14
CA GLY A 48 8.71 -6.85 -13.29
C GLY A 48 8.41 -6.60 -11.83
N ARG A 49 7.59 -5.60 -11.51
CA ARG A 49 7.21 -5.28 -10.13
C ARG A 49 6.42 -6.41 -9.47
N PHE A 50 5.53 -7.05 -10.20
CA PHE A 50 4.78 -8.21 -9.73
C PHE A 50 5.72 -9.36 -9.31
N ALA A 51 6.73 -9.67 -10.14
CA ALA A 51 7.75 -10.67 -9.83
C ALA A 51 8.68 -10.24 -8.68
N GLU A 52 9.00 -8.94 -8.57
CA GLU A 52 9.77 -8.38 -7.45
C GLU A 52 9.03 -8.60 -6.11
N ILE A 53 7.73 -8.35 -6.06
CA ILE A 53 6.90 -8.58 -4.87
C ILE A 53 6.91 -10.07 -4.50
N MET A 54 6.88 -10.95 -5.47
CA MET A 54 7.00 -12.40 -5.27
C MET A 54 8.40 -12.86 -4.89
N ASN A 55 9.40 -11.97 -4.95
CA ASN A 55 10.81 -12.28 -4.72
C ASN A 55 11.32 -13.44 -5.60
N GLU A 56 10.92 -13.46 -6.86
CA GLU A 56 11.29 -14.49 -7.80
C GLU A 56 12.71 -14.26 -8.34
N GLY A 57 13.49 -15.32 -8.44
CA GLY A 57 14.79 -15.28 -9.15
C GLY A 57 14.61 -15.16 -10.66
N LYS A 58 13.53 -15.76 -11.18
CA LYS A 58 13.07 -15.71 -12.58
C LYS A 58 11.59 -15.41 -12.60
N ILE A 59 11.13 -14.58 -13.53
CA ILE A 59 9.70 -14.28 -13.67
C ILE A 59 8.93 -15.55 -14.04
N LYS A 60 8.07 -16.00 -13.13
CA LYS A 60 7.23 -17.18 -13.30
C LYS A 60 6.04 -16.88 -14.22
N TYR A 61 5.37 -15.75 -13.98
CA TYR A 61 4.19 -15.34 -14.72
C TYR A 61 4.57 -14.29 -15.77
N GLN A 62 4.79 -14.76 -17.00
CA GLN A 62 5.21 -13.88 -18.09
C GLN A 62 3.99 -13.28 -18.78
N LEU A 63 3.57 -12.11 -18.31
CA LEU A 63 2.41 -11.38 -18.87
C LEU A 63 2.86 -10.63 -20.13
N ILE A 64 3.23 -11.36 -21.18
CA ILE A 64 3.79 -10.86 -22.44
C ILE A 64 2.65 -10.61 -23.44
N CYS A 65 2.02 -9.44 -23.37
CA CYS A 65 0.93 -9.01 -24.25
C CYS A 65 0.67 -7.50 -24.07
N ASN A 66 -0.26 -6.94 -24.84
CA ASN A 66 -0.80 -5.62 -24.56
C ASN A 66 -1.41 -5.58 -23.16
N ALA A 67 -1.37 -4.40 -22.54
CA ALA A 67 -1.84 -4.22 -21.16
C ALA A 67 -3.27 -4.71 -20.96
N GLU A 68 -4.16 -4.42 -21.89
CA GLU A 68 -5.58 -4.82 -21.86
C GLU A 68 -5.82 -6.33 -21.87
N ASN A 69 -4.87 -7.12 -22.34
CA ASN A 69 -4.94 -8.59 -22.40
C ASN A 69 -4.32 -9.28 -21.18
N PHE A 70 -3.85 -8.51 -20.17
CA PHE A 70 -3.23 -9.08 -18.97
C PHE A 70 -4.15 -10.01 -18.19
N ILE A 71 -5.47 -9.72 -18.16
CA ILE A 71 -6.45 -10.55 -17.43
C ILE A 71 -6.51 -11.96 -18.02
N GLU A 72 -6.63 -12.08 -19.33
CA GLU A 72 -6.71 -13.36 -20.04
C GLU A 72 -5.40 -14.16 -19.87
N LYS A 73 -4.27 -13.45 -19.98
CA LYS A 73 -2.96 -14.06 -19.76
C LYS A 73 -2.76 -14.54 -18.32
N ALA A 74 -3.20 -13.75 -17.35
CA ALA A 74 -3.14 -14.11 -15.94
C ALA A 74 -4.02 -15.32 -15.59
N LYS A 75 -5.23 -15.37 -16.16
CA LYS A 75 -6.14 -16.53 -16.03
C LYS A 75 -5.50 -17.80 -16.59
N ALA A 76 -4.79 -17.72 -17.72
CA ALA A 76 -4.09 -18.86 -18.30
C ALA A 76 -2.97 -19.39 -17.37
N TYR A 77 -2.42 -18.57 -16.51
CA TYR A 77 -1.48 -18.98 -15.46
C TYR A 77 -2.16 -19.39 -14.14
N GLY A 78 -3.49 -19.43 -14.07
CA GLY A 78 -4.25 -19.75 -12.85
C GLY A 78 -4.20 -18.64 -11.78
N LEU A 79 -3.82 -17.42 -12.14
CA LEU A 79 -3.83 -16.29 -11.21
C LEU A 79 -5.27 -15.84 -10.91
N LYS A 80 -5.52 -15.52 -9.66
CA LYS A 80 -6.82 -14.99 -9.23
C LYS A 80 -7.01 -13.56 -9.73
N ILE A 81 -8.21 -13.28 -10.22
CA ILE A 81 -8.65 -11.93 -10.60
C ILE A 81 -9.65 -11.41 -9.57
N SER A 82 -9.50 -10.16 -9.19
CA SER A 82 -10.40 -9.42 -8.31
C SER A 82 -11.10 -8.30 -9.09
N ASP A 83 -12.34 -8.04 -8.76
CA ASP A 83 -13.12 -6.89 -9.23
C ASP A 83 -12.72 -5.56 -8.52
N LYS A 84 -11.88 -5.67 -7.50
CA LYS A 84 -11.38 -4.55 -6.70
C LYS A 84 -9.85 -4.56 -6.65
N PRO A 85 -9.21 -3.38 -6.45
CA PRO A 85 -7.77 -3.31 -6.22
C PRO A 85 -7.34 -4.21 -5.05
N THR A 86 -6.22 -4.91 -5.23
CA THR A 86 -5.56 -5.71 -4.18
C THR A 86 -4.13 -5.28 -4.01
N LEU A 87 -3.60 -5.27 -2.79
CA LEU A 87 -2.22 -4.87 -2.52
C LEU A 87 -1.24 -5.69 -3.37
N GLY A 88 -0.26 -5.03 -3.99
CA GLY A 88 0.72 -5.67 -4.87
C GLY A 88 0.12 -6.24 -6.16
N GLY A 89 -1.18 -6.12 -6.37
CA GLY A 89 -1.87 -6.59 -7.57
C GLY A 89 -1.68 -5.66 -8.76
N ILE A 90 -1.90 -6.17 -9.95
CA ILE A 90 -1.85 -5.40 -11.19
C ILE A 90 -3.26 -4.97 -11.57
N MET A 91 -3.52 -3.67 -11.54
CA MET A 91 -4.71 -3.05 -12.12
C MET A 91 -4.62 -3.10 -13.62
N VAL A 92 -5.70 -3.47 -14.29
CA VAL A 92 -5.75 -3.62 -15.75
C VAL A 92 -6.89 -2.77 -16.32
N TRP A 93 -6.56 -1.93 -17.30
CA TRP A 93 -7.53 -1.15 -18.06
C TRP A 93 -7.42 -1.45 -19.56
N GLN A 94 -8.57 -1.67 -20.15
CA GLN A 94 -8.76 -1.67 -21.60
C GLN A 94 -8.84 -0.22 -22.09
N LYS A 95 -8.32 0.05 -23.28
CA LYS A 95 -8.58 1.29 -24.01
C LYS A 95 -9.59 1.01 -25.14
N GLY A 96 -10.59 1.88 -25.27
CA GLY A 96 -11.63 1.71 -26.28
C GLY A 96 -12.54 0.52 -26.01
N VAL A 97 -13.10 -0.06 -27.08
CA VAL A 97 -14.17 -1.06 -27.02
C VAL A 97 -13.69 -2.47 -27.36
N THR A 98 -12.50 -2.63 -27.93
CA THR A 98 -11.94 -3.93 -28.35
C THR A 98 -10.67 -4.29 -27.57
N LEU A 99 -10.34 -5.58 -27.52
CA LEU A 99 -9.09 -6.07 -26.94
C LEU A 99 -8.02 -6.36 -27.99
N SER A 100 -8.17 -5.78 -29.20
CA SER A 100 -7.26 -6.01 -30.31
C SER A 100 -6.02 -5.11 -30.29
N GLY A 101 -6.04 -4.06 -29.47
CA GLY A 101 -5.03 -2.99 -29.50
C GLY A 101 -5.22 -1.94 -30.59
N ASN A 102 -6.22 -2.09 -31.48
CA ASN A 102 -6.46 -1.16 -32.60
C ASN A 102 -6.96 0.20 -32.12
N ASP A 103 -7.70 0.25 -31.03
CA ASP A 103 -8.20 1.47 -30.37
C ASP A 103 -7.39 1.85 -29.12
N GLY A 104 -6.24 1.18 -28.95
CA GLY A 104 -5.25 1.41 -27.90
C GLY A 104 -4.91 0.14 -27.14
N ALA A 105 -3.70 0.07 -26.62
CA ALA A 105 -3.17 -1.13 -25.94
C ALA A 105 -3.57 -1.25 -24.46
N GLY A 106 -4.38 -0.32 -23.95
CA GLY A 106 -4.75 -0.26 -22.54
C GLY A 106 -3.66 0.29 -21.62
N HIS A 107 -3.82 0.05 -20.33
CA HIS A 107 -2.83 0.43 -19.30
C HIS A 107 -2.83 -0.57 -18.15
N VAL A 108 -1.69 -0.66 -17.46
CA VAL A 108 -1.53 -1.44 -16.22
C VAL A 108 -0.74 -0.65 -15.18
N ALA A 109 -1.11 -0.84 -13.91
CA ALA A 109 -0.47 -0.22 -12.76
C ALA A 109 -0.37 -1.21 -11.59
N VAL A 110 0.61 -1.06 -10.72
CA VAL A 110 0.73 -1.91 -9.53
C VAL A 110 0.21 -1.17 -8.30
N VAL A 111 -0.64 -1.83 -7.52
CA VAL A 111 -1.21 -1.26 -6.28
C VAL A 111 -0.16 -1.33 -5.18
N GLU A 112 0.31 -0.18 -4.73
CA GLU A 112 1.31 -0.08 -3.67
C GLU A 112 0.70 0.15 -2.28
N ARG A 113 -0.50 0.75 -2.23
CA ARG A 113 -1.25 0.99 -0.99
C ARG A 113 -2.75 1.12 -1.29
N ILE A 114 -3.57 0.64 -0.38
CA ILE A 114 -5.03 0.83 -0.40
C ILE A 114 -5.39 1.77 0.75
N ASP A 115 -5.71 3.02 0.41
CA ASP A 115 -6.03 4.04 1.41
C ASP A 115 -7.44 3.83 1.99
N ASN A 116 -8.40 3.51 1.11
CA ASN A 116 -9.78 3.16 1.45
C ASN A 116 -10.47 2.48 0.25
N ALA A 117 -11.78 2.20 0.37
CA ALA A 117 -12.57 1.56 -0.70
C ALA A 117 -12.60 2.34 -2.03
N ASN A 118 -12.31 3.64 -2.01
CA ASN A 118 -12.39 4.54 -3.16
C ASN A 118 -11.06 5.19 -3.53
N GLN A 119 -9.95 4.85 -2.86
CA GLN A 119 -8.67 5.47 -3.13
C GLN A 119 -7.52 4.48 -2.94
N ILE A 120 -6.64 4.43 -3.93
CA ILE A 120 -5.42 3.63 -3.93
C ILE A 120 -4.22 4.48 -4.35
N TYR A 121 -3.03 4.01 -4.00
CA TYR A 121 -1.77 4.55 -4.45
C TYR A 121 -1.06 3.50 -5.31
N THR A 122 -0.64 3.89 -6.52
CA THR A 122 -0.03 3.00 -7.50
C THR A 122 1.40 3.39 -7.81
N SER A 123 2.14 2.43 -8.36
CA SER A 123 3.40 2.65 -9.06
C SER A 123 3.23 2.25 -10.52
N GLU A 124 3.79 3.03 -11.43
CA GLU A 124 3.48 2.98 -12.85
C GLU A 124 4.67 3.37 -13.73
N SER A 125 4.56 3.04 -14.99
CA SER A 125 5.41 3.51 -16.08
C SER A 125 4.54 3.75 -17.32
N ASN A 126 4.94 4.67 -18.19
CA ASN A 126 4.22 4.96 -19.45
C ASN A 126 5.06 4.57 -20.65
N TYR A 127 4.44 3.95 -21.66
CA TYR A 127 5.11 3.67 -22.92
C TYR A 127 5.62 4.97 -23.57
N GLY A 128 6.92 5.02 -23.85
CA GLY A 128 7.54 6.20 -24.45
C GLY A 128 7.55 7.47 -23.61
N GLY A 129 7.11 7.40 -22.34
CA GLY A 129 7.01 8.55 -21.43
C GLY A 129 7.81 8.35 -20.14
N ASN A 130 7.17 8.59 -19.01
CA ASN A 130 7.80 8.44 -17.70
C ASN A 130 8.19 6.98 -17.43
N ALA A 131 9.48 6.74 -17.13
CA ALA A 131 9.97 5.43 -16.79
C ALA A 131 9.39 4.91 -15.45
N PHE A 132 9.09 5.83 -14.55
CA PHE A 132 8.48 5.53 -13.26
C PHE A 132 7.75 6.76 -12.71
N PHE A 133 6.58 6.54 -12.14
CA PHE A 133 5.87 7.52 -11.32
C PHE A 133 4.93 6.83 -10.34
N ASN A 134 4.54 7.54 -9.31
CA ASN A 134 3.46 7.13 -8.43
C ASN A 134 2.22 7.99 -8.70
N ALA A 135 1.04 7.41 -8.52
CA ALA A 135 -0.21 8.12 -8.65
C ALA A 135 -1.20 7.74 -7.54
N THR A 136 -1.93 8.74 -7.04
CA THR A 136 -3.16 8.50 -6.26
C THR A 136 -4.30 8.31 -7.26
N ARG A 137 -4.99 7.17 -7.18
CA ARG A 137 -6.10 6.86 -8.07
C ARG A 137 -7.38 6.73 -7.27
N ASN A 138 -8.39 7.48 -7.69
CA ASN A 138 -9.71 7.46 -7.08
C ASN A 138 -10.66 6.60 -7.90
N ASN A 139 -11.60 5.97 -7.22
CA ASN A 139 -12.66 5.19 -7.86
C ASN A 139 -13.71 6.12 -8.49
N ASN A 140 -13.43 6.64 -9.66
CA ASN A 140 -14.36 7.45 -10.44
C ASN A 140 -15.26 6.53 -11.25
N ASN A 141 -16.38 6.09 -10.70
CA ASN A 141 -17.33 5.15 -11.33
C ASN A 141 -16.64 3.90 -11.90
N GLY A 142 -15.72 3.31 -11.13
CA GLY A 142 -14.95 2.13 -11.53
C GLY A 142 -13.75 2.38 -12.44
N ARG A 143 -13.46 3.62 -12.81
CA ARG A 143 -12.34 3.95 -13.73
C ARG A 143 -10.98 4.04 -13.04
N TRP A 144 -10.94 4.25 -11.74
CA TRP A 144 -9.72 4.37 -10.94
C TRP A 144 -8.74 5.44 -11.42
N GLY A 145 -9.28 6.63 -11.77
CA GLY A 145 -8.50 7.81 -12.12
C GLY A 145 -7.93 7.84 -13.54
N LEU A 146 -8.22 6.86 -14.40
CA LEU A 146 -7.94 6.96 -15.83
C LEU A 146 -9.04 7.75 -16.56
N GLY A 147 -8.65 8.40 -17.65
CA GLY A 147 -9.54 9.27 -18.44
C GLY A 147 -10.66 8.52 -19.16
N VAL A 148 -11.46 9.30 -19.90
CA VAL A 148 -12.52 8.77 -20.75
C VAL A 148 -11.96 7.77 -21.77
N GLY A 149 -12.71 6.72 -22.05
CA GLY A 149 -12.31 5.66 -22.97
C GLY A 149 -11.48 4.55 -22.34
N TYR A 150 -11.16 4.64 -21.04
CA TYR A 150 -10.59 3.52 -20.30
C TYR A 150 -11.68 2.78 -19.52
N ILE A 151 -11.65 1.46 -19.59
CA ILE A 151 -12.55 0.53 -18.89
C ILE A 151 -11.71 -0.31 -17.95
N PHE A 152 -11.99 -0.26 -16.65
CA PHE A 152 -11.34 -1.12 -15.67
C PHE A 152 -11.79 -2.56 -15.87
N ARG A 153 -10.82 -3.47 -16.07
CA ARG A 153 -11.05 -4.89 -16.34
C ARG A 153 -10.94 -5.77 -15.10
N GLY A 154 -10.28 -5.29 -14.07
CA GLY A 154 -10.00 -6.04 -12.85
C GLY A 154 -8.57 -5.87 -12.37
N CYS A 155 -8.26 -6.51 -11.25
CA CYS A 155 -6.96 -6.53 -10.62
C CYS A 155 -6.45 -7.97 -10.53
N ILE A 156 -5.27 -8.23 -11.08
CA ILE A 156 -4.58 -9.52 -10.95
C ILE A 156 -4.00 -9.60 -9.54
N VAL A 157 -4.44 -10.56 -8.75
CA VAL A 157 -4.01 -10.72 -7.35
C VAL A 157 -2.57 -11.24 -7.30
N ASN A 158 -1.70 -10.54 -6.57
CA ASN A 158 -0.34 -11.03 -6.31
C ASN A 158 -0.38 -12.01 -5.12
N PRO A 159 -0.04 -13.29 -5.31
CA PRO A 159 -0.16 -14.29 -4.24
C PRO A 159 0.83 -14.09 -3.08
N ALA A 160 1.90 -13.32 -3.29
CA ALA A 160 2.90 -13.03 -2.25
C ALA A 160 2.64 -11.71 -1.51
N ALA A 161 1.84 -10.81 -2.09
CA ALA A 161 1.46 -9.57 -1.42
C ALA A 161 0.39 -9.88 -0.37
N LYS A 162 0.83 -10.15 0.83
CA LYS A 162 -0.09 -10.21 1.97
C LYS A 162 -0.33 -8.80 2.46
N GLU A 163 -1.60 -8.37 2.49
CA GLU A 163 -1.96 -7.23 3.32
C GLU A 163 -1.49 -7.57 4.74
N GLU A 164 -0.72 -6.66 5.34
CA GLU A 164 -0.67 -6.63 6.81
C GLU A 164 -2.15 -6.59 7.26
N PRO A 165 -2.59 -7.46 8.17
CA PRO A 165 -3.97 -7.39 8.65
C PRO A 165 -4.20 -5.95 9.05
N LYS A 166 -5.14 -5.26 8.37
CA LYS A 166 -5.55 -3.90 8.77
C LYS A 166 -5.77 -3.98 10.27
N PRO A 167 -5.07 -3.17 11.07
CA PRO A 167 -5.24 -3.25 12.50
C PRO A 167 -6.73 -3.06 12.76
N THR A 168 -7.39 -4.14 13.15
CA THR A 168 -8.80 -4.07 13.53
C THR A 168 -8.83 -3.06 14.67
N LYS A 169 -9.57 -1.96 14.46
CA LYS A 169 -9.77 -0.96 15.51
C LYS A 169 -10.18 -1.71 16.77
N GLN A 170 -9.29 -1.77 17.73
CA GLN A 170 -9.50 -2.49 18.98
C GLN A 170 -9.74 -1.46 20.08
N THR A 171 -10.72 -1.70 20.91
CA THR A 171 -10.96 -0.86 22.08
C THR A 171 -10.11 -1.37 23.25
N TYR A 172 -9.39 -0.47 23.88
CA TYR A 172 -8.62 -0.72 25.08
C TYR A 172 -9.11 0.18 26.21
N ARG A 173 -9.02 -0.34 27.44
CA ARG A 173 -9.30 0.40 28.69
C ARG A 173 -8.01 0.59 29.45
N THR A 174 -7.71 1.81 29.88
CA THR A 174 -6.53 2.13 30.69
C THR A 174 -6.67 1.57 32.10
N ASN A 175 -5.65 0.85 32.58
CA ASN A 175 -5.58 0.31 33.93
C ASN A 175 -4.97 1.32 34.92
N TYR A 176 -4.29 2.35 34.41
CA TYR A 176 -3.61 3.42 35.13
C TYR A 176 -3.84 4.75 34.43
N ASN A 177 -3.44 5.84 35.07
CA ASN A 177 -3.30 7.12 34.37
C ASN A 177 -2.14 7.01 33.37
N MET A 178 -2.41 7.25 32.07
CA MET A 178 -1.46 6.97 31.00
C MET A 178 -1.08 8.23 30.23
N ASN A 179 0.21 8.44 30.02
CA ASN A 179 0.71 9.48 29.13
C ASN A 179 0.38 9.16 27.65
N ILE A 180 -0.03 10.20 26.90
CA ILE A 180 -0.08 10.14 25.44
C ILE A 180 1.26 10.67 24.92
N ARG A 181 1.97 9.89 24.09
CA ARG A 181 3.27 10.26 23.57
C ARG A 181 3.25 10.53 22.07
N LYS A 182 4.20 11.35 21.59
CA LYS A 182 4.29 11.70 20.15
C LYS A 182 4.81 10.54 19.29
N LYS A 183 5.60 9.63 19.88
CA LYS A 183 6.14 8.43 19.22
C LYS A 183 5.99 7.21 20.15
N PRO A 184 6.00 5.97 19.61
CA PRO A 184 5.87 4.75 20.40
C PRO A 184 7.19 4.43 21.16
N SER A 185 7.58 5.30 22.08
CA SER A 185 8.79 5.16 22.88
C SER A 185 8.63 5.84 24.24
N VAL A 186 9.16 5.24 25.29
CA VAL A 186 9.18 5.81 26.65
C VAL A 186 10.02 7.08 26.74
N LYS A 187 10.96 7.28 25.82
CA LYS A 187 11.81 8.48 25.70
C LYS A 187 11.14 9.60 24.89
N SER A 188 10.02 9.31 24.21
CA SER A 188 9.31 10.31 23.41
C SER A 188 8.65 11.36 24.27
N GLU A 189 8.55 12.58 23.74
CA GLU A 189 7.78 13.66 24.37
C GLU A 189 6.32 13.26 24.60
N VAL A 190 5.76 13.76 25.71
CA VAL A 190 4.33 13.66 26.00
C VAL A 190 3.60 14.73 25.20
N VAL A 191 2.51 14.36 24.56
CA VAL A 191 1.62 15.26 23.83
C VAL A 191 1.01 16.29 24.80
N LYS A 192 0.86 17.53 24.38
CA LYS A 192 0.15 18.55 25.18
C LYS A 192 -1.37 18.43 25.02
N VAL A 193 -2.12 18.81 26.03
CA VAL A 193 -3.60 18.75 26.02
C VAL A 193 -4.19 19.41 24.78
N LYS A 194 -3.66 20.59 24.36
CA LYS A 194 -4.15 21.31 23.16
C LYS A 194 -4.00 20.51 21.85
N GLU A 195 -3.06 19.57 21.80
CA GLU A 195 -2.75 18.75 20.61
C GLU A 195 -3.65 17.51 20.51
N CYS A 196 -4.43 17.22 21.56
CA CYS A 196 -5.35 16.08 21.58
C CYS A 196 -6.67 16.41 20.87
N THR A 197 -7.34 15.36 20.36
CA THR A 197 -8.71 15.46 19.86
C THR A 197 -9.67 15.87 20.97
N ASP A 198 -10.79 16.51 20.63
CA ASP A 198 -11.78 16.95 21.62
C ASP A 198 -12.41 15.78 22.40
N ALA A 199 -12.59 14.64 21.73
CA ALA A 199 -13.02 13.40 22.38
C ALA A 199 -12.01 12.96 23.45
N MET A 200 -10.71 12.99 23.16
CA MET A 200 -9.66 12.62 24.11
C MET A 200 -9.53 13.63 25.24
N LYS A 201 -9.65 14.94 24.98
CA LYS A 201 -9.60 15.98 26.00
C LYS A 201 -10.60 15.76 27.15
N LYS A 202 -11.78 15.20 26.86
CA LYS A 202 -12.78 14.84 27.88
C LYS A 202 -12.27 13.81 28.88
N ALA A 203 -11.38 12.93 28.44
CA ALA A 203 -10.83 11.82 29.22
C ALA A 203 -9.50 12.13 29.92
N LEU A 204 -8.95 13.34 29.78
CA LEU A 204 -7.68 13.72 30.40
C LEU A 204 -7.83 14.12 31.87
N VAL A 205 -6.77 13.88 32.64
CA VAL A 205 -6.66 14.26 34.06
C VAL A 205 -6.74 15.77 34.22
N THR A 206 -6.11 16.53 33.33
CA THR A 206 -6.17 18.02 33.32
C THR A 206 -6.73 18.52 32.00
N LYS A 207 -7.31 19.71 32.01
CA LYS A 207 -7.80 20.42 30.82
C LYS A 207 -6.90 21.58 30.41
N LEU A 208 -5.85 21.87 31.17
CA LEU A 208 -4.95 23.00 30.91
C LEU A 208 -4.16 22.76 29.60
N PRO A 209 -4.27 23.64 28.60
CA PRO A 209 -3.82 23.38 27.22
C PRO A 209 -2.35 23.02 27.08
N MET A 210 -1.48 23.61 27.89
CA MET A 210 -0.02 23.44 27.80
C MET A 210 0.52 22.31 28.68
N LYS A 211 -0.30 21.69 29.51
CA LYS A 211 0.10 20.56 30.36
C LYS A 211 0.20 19.25 29.56
N PRO A 212 1.01 18.28 30.04
CA PRO A 212 1.06 16.95 29.46
C PRO A 212 -0.32 16.28 29.42
N ALA A 213 -0.62 15.59 28.31
CA ALA A 213 -1.86 14.85 28.15
C ALA A 213 -1.75 13.49 28.86
N VAL A 214 -2.44 13.37 29.96
CA VAL A 214 -2.52 12.15 30.78
C VAL A 214 -3.96 11.65 30.76
N VAL A 215 -4.20 10.47 30.18
CA VAL A 215 -5.51 9.81 30.13
C VAL A 215 -5.82 9.22 31.51
N LYS A 216 -7.04 9.43 31.98
CA LYS A 216 -7.50 8.87 33.27
C LYS A 216 -7.56 7.35 33.23
N LYS A 217 -7.26 6.69 34.35
CA LYS A 217 -7.56 5.28 34.59
C LYS A 217 -9.04 4.98 34.26
N GLY A 218 -9.29 3.83 33.66
CA GLY A 218 -10.63 3.37 33.31
C GLY A 218 -11.18 3.97 32.01
N THR A 219 -10.39 4.76 31.27
CA THR A 219 -10.82 5.35 29.99
C THR A 219 -10.74 4.31 28.88
N ASN A 220 -11.84 4.17 28.12
CA ASN A 220 -11.84 3.41 26.86
C ASN A 220 -11.32 4.29 25.72
N PHE A 221 -10.44 3.74 24.88
CA PHE A 221 -9.94 4.40 23.68
C PHE A 221 -9.76 3.40 22.53
N THR A 222 -9.87 3.89 21.31
CA THR A 222 -9.67 3.07 20.11
C THR A 222 -8.20 3.07 19.73
N ALA A 223 -7.58 1.87 19.70
CA ALA A 223 -6.29 1.64 19.07
C ALA A 223 -6.51 1.50 17.56
N LEU A 224 -5.88 2.38 16.80
CA LEU A 224 -5.89 2.38 15.34
C LEU A 224 -4.86 1.41 14.80
N GLU A 225 -3.77 1.22 15.55
CA GLU A 225 -2.62 0.40 15.21
C GLU A 225 -1.92 -0.04 16.50
N LEU A 226 -1.35 -1.24 16.50
CA LEU A 226 -0.47 -1.73 17.56
C LEU A 226 0.96 -1.80 17.05
N ILE A 227 1.89 -1.19 17.79
CA ILE A 227 3.31 -1.13 17.42
C ILE A 227 4.12 -1.78 18.53
N LYS A 228 5.03 -2.68 18.15
CA LYS A 228 6.03 -3.26 19.06
C LYS A 228 7.34 -2.49 18.95
N ASP A 229 7.90 -2.10 20.10
CA ASP A 229 9.22 -1.50 20.24
C ASP A 229 9.95 -2.22 21.38
N GLY A 230 10.80 -3.18 21.03
CA GLY A 230 11.39 -4.12 21.99
C GLY A 230 10.31 -4.88 22.77
N ASN A 231 10.35 -4.81 24.09
CA ASN A 231 9.36 -5.45 24.97
C ASN A 231 8.06 -4.64 25.10
N TYR A 232 8.03 -3.40 24.59
CA TYR A 232 6.87 -2.53 24.68
C TYR A 232 5.88 -2.80 23.55
N THR A 233 4.58 -2.75 23.90
CA THR A 233 3.48 -2.69 22.93
C THR A 233 2.75 -1.36 23.08
N TRP A 234 2.64 -0.62 21.99
CA TRP A 234 2.03 0.71 21.92
C TRP A 234 0.76 0.67 21.10
N ALA A 235 -0.25 1.39 21.52
CA ALA A 235 -1.44 1.67 20.73
C ALA A 235 -1.36 3.09 20.17
N LYS A 236 -1.41 3.21 18.84
CA LYS A 236 -1.65 4.49 18.17
C LYS A 236 -3.13 4.82 18.27
N ASN A 237 -3.46 6.03 18.69
CA ASN A 237 -4.80 6.59 18.63
C ASN A 237 -4.75 7.95 17.93
N TYR A 238 -5.89 8.62 17.77
CA TYR A 238 -5.98 9.91 17.07
C TYR A 238 -5.21 11.07 17.75
N SER A 239 -4.79 10.91 19.00
CA SER A 239 -4.07 11.94 19.76
C SER A 239 -2.58 11.60 19.95
N GLY A 240 -2.14 10.40 19.60
CA GLY A 240 -0.76 9.95 19.76
C GLY A 240 -0.68 8.48 20.18
N TYR A 241 0.31 8.14 20.99
CA TYR A 241 0.62 6.76 21.37
C TYR A 241 0.43 6.54 22.87
N ILE A 242 -0.26 5.45 23.25
CA ILE A 242 -0.43 4.99 24.63
C ILE A 242 0.24 3.64 24.76
N CYS A 243 1.07 3.44 25.77
CA CYS A 243 1.68 2.15 26.09
C CYS A 243 0.62 1.16 26.59
N ILE A 244 0.53 -0.02 25.97
CA ILE A 244 -0.38 -1.09 26.40
C ILE A 244 0.33 -2.02 27.39
N SER A 245 1.60 -2.35 27.12
CA SER A 245 2.39 -3.28 27.92
C SER A 245 3.89 -3.02 27.71
N ASP A 246 4.70 -3.33 28.74
CA ASP A 246 6.16 -3.39 28.67
C ASP A 246 6.69 -4.83 28.65
N GLY A 247 5.81 -5.81 28.40
CA GLY A 247 6.13 -7.23 28.44
C GLY A 247 5.92 -7.87 29.82
N LYS A 248 5.97 -7.08 30.89
CA LYS A 248 5.71 -7.53 32.28
C LYS A 248 4.38 -7.02 32.80
N THR A 249 4.12 -5.73 32.61
CA THR A 249 2.92 -5.02 33.09
C THR A 249 1.95 -4.76 31.96
N LYS A 250 0.67 -5.07 32.15
CA LYS A 250 -0.43 -4.67 31.26
C LYS A 250 -1.00 -3.33 31.71
N TYR A 251 -0.61 -2.27 31.03
CA TYR A 251 -1.10 -0.90 31.29
C TYR A 251 -2.50 -0.66 30.76
N CYS A 252 -2.92 -1.44 29.76
CA CYS A 252 -4.28 -1.38 29.21
C CYS A 252 -4.81 -2.81 28.98
N THR A 253 -6.13 -2.95 29.16
CA THR A 253 -6.83 -4.22 28.90
C THR A 253 -7.69 -4.06 27.64
N LYS A 254 -7.66 -5.06 26.77
CA LYS A 254 -8.55 -5.11 25.61
C LYS A 254 -10.00 -5.25 26.07
N VAL A 255 -10.86 -4.43 25.51
CA VAL A 255 -12.32 -4.51 25.71
C VAL A 255 -12.91 -5.26 24.53
N ASN A 256 -13.67 -6.33 24.82
CA ASN A 256 -14.36 -7.14 23.80
C ASN A 256 -15.56 -6.38 23.21
#